data_8fb4c990e85c1f2aac720b85aa67e812
#
_entry.id   8fb4c990e85c1f2aac720b85aa67e812
#
_cell.length_a   1.000
_cell.length_b   1.000
_cell.length_c   1.000
_cell.angle_alpha   90.00
_cell.angle_beta   90.00
_cell.angle_gamma   90.00
#
_symmetry.space_group_name_H-M   'P 1'
#
loop_
_entity.id
_entity.type
_entity.pdbx_description
1 polymer ?
#
loop_
_entity_poly.entity_id
_entity_poly.type
_entity_poly.pdbx_seq_one_letter_code
_entity_poly.pdbx_strand_id
1 'polypeptide(L)'
;MPPKHNFMRKHISFFVFSCLFAQLVAAQSPAVVAIRDYSNKNAGTIINEFTGFLAIPNIAADTAGLQKTAAFIMDMMNKRGIKKVQLLNAVTPGVPPAVYGEVMVPGAKQTLIFYAHYDGQPVNPAQWAKELTPFIPKLFSQALDKGGMNISFPADGKYNNDWRIYARSASDDKAGVAAILNAYDALTKSGLTPGCNIKFFFEGEEEAGSPHLGEILQKHSALLQSDQWIMCDGPVHQSGKKQIAFGVRG
;
A
#
# COMPACT_ATOMS: atom_id res chain seq x y z
N MET A 1 73.45 -37.76 -45.04
CA MET A 1 72.62 -38.07 -43.85
C MET A 1 71.95 -36.78 -43.38
N PRO A 2 70.63 -36.65 -43.53
CA PRO A 2 69.94 -35.46 -43.02
C PRO A 2 69.54 -35.68 -41.56
N PRO A 3 69.44 -34.61 -40.77
CA PRO A 3 69.12 -34.69 -39.33
C PRO A 3 67.63 -34.93 -39.09
N LYS A 4 67.35 -35.75 -38.11
CA LYS A 4 66.03 -36.07 -37.64
C LYS A 4 65.44 -34.87 -36.86
N HIS A 5 64.33 -34.28 -37.36
CA HIS A 5 63.55 -33.32 -36.63
C HIS A 5 62.63 -34.03 -35.60
N ASN A 6 62.90 -33.84 -34.33
CA ASN A 6 62.00 -34.21 -33.26
C ASN A 6 60.79 -33.25 -33.19
N PHE A 7 59.61 -33.76 -33.58
CA PHE A 7 58.34 -33.08 -33.41
C PHE A 7 57.88 -33.25 -31.95
N MET A 8 58.09 -32.21 -31.16
CA MET A 8 57.57 -32.12 -29.81
C MET A 8 56.07 -31.80 -29.86
N ARG A 9 55.21 -32.82 -29.64
CA ARG A 9 53.77 -32.66 -29.50
C ARG A 9 53.47 -31.88 -28.22
N LYS A 10 53.11 -30.63 -28.36
CA LYS A 10 52.52 -29.84 -27.27
C LYS A 10 51.07 -30.31 -27.06
N HIS A 11 50.84 -31.00 -25.95
CA HIS A 11 49.49 -31.25 -25.47
C HIS A 11 48.94 -29.94 -24.91
N ILE A 12 48.04 -29.28 -25.63
CA ILE A 12 47.27 -28.17 -25.16
C ILE A 12 46.15 -28.81 -24.36
N SER A 13 46.27 -28.80 -23.03
CA SER A 13 45.17 -29.10 -22.10
C SER A 13 44.18 -27.97 -22.16
N PHE A 14 43.04 -28.21 -22.80
CA PHE A 14 41.89 -27.31 -22.82
C PHE A 14 41.21 -27.45 -21.44
N PHE A 15 41.54 -26.53 -20.50
CA PHE A 15 40.81 -26.40 -19.26
C PHE A 15 39.47 -25.73 -19.58
N VAL A 16 38.43 -26.55 -19.75
CA VAL A 16 37.05 -26.05 -19.82
C VAL A 16 36.67 -25.57 -18.40
N PHE A 17 36.84 -24.28 -18.18
CA PHE A 17 36.32 -23.59 -17.02
C PHE A 17 34.79 -23.51 -17.15
N SER A 18 34.12 -24.56 -16.67
CA SER A 18 32.66 -24.56 -16.57
C SER A 18 32.28 -23.53 -15.50
N CYS A 19 32.03 -22.29 -15.92
CA CYS A 19 31.35 -21.29 -15.09
C CYS A 19 29.92 -21.77 -14.85
N LEU A 20 29.72 -22.50 -13.75
CA LEU A 20 28.42 -22.63 -13.13
C LEU A 20 27.99 -21.22 -12.73
N PHE A 21 27.27 -20.53 -13.59
CA PHE A 21 26.41 -19.43 -13.18
C PHE A 21 25.34 -20.05 -12.28
N ALA A 22 25.62 -20.14 -10.99
CA ALA A 22 24.57 -20.26 -10.00
C ALA A 22 23.70 -19.00 -10.14
N GLN A 23 22.61 -19.12 -10.87
CA GLN A 23 21.54 -18.14 -10.79
C GLN A 23 21.10 -18.17 -9.33
N LEU A 24 21.57 -17.20 -8.57
CA LEU A 24 20.96 -16.81 -7.31
C LEU A 24 19.53 -16.38 -7.64
N VAL A 25 18.64 -17.36 -7.73
CA VAL A 25 17.21 -17.09 -7.56
C VAL A 25 17.15 -16.51 -6.17
N ALA A 26 16.99 -15.20 -6.08
CA ALA A 26 16.79 -14.52 -4.82
C ALA A 26 15.49 -15.09 -4.23
N ALA A 27 15.62 -16.14 -3.43
CA ALA A 27 14.50 -16.73 -2.73
C ALA A 27 13.87 -15.62 -1.89
N GLN A 28 12.58 -15.37 -2.09
CA GLN A 28 11.87 -14.40 -1.26
C GLN A 28 12.05 -14.82 0.21
N SER A 29 12.24 -13.84 1.08
CA SER A 29 12.39 -14.18 2.50
C SER A 29 11.15 -14.95 2.99
N PRO A 30 11.30 -15.93 3.90
CA PRO A 30 10.16 -16.69 4.43
C PRO A 30 9.05 -15.78 4.98
N ALA A 31 9.40 -14.63 5.53
CA ALA A 31 8.45 -13.62 5.99
C ALA A 31 7.58 -13.07 4.84
N VAL A 32 8.20 -12.74 3.71
CA VAL A 32 7.45 -12.24 2.52
C VAL A 32 6.51 -13.31 1.98
N VAL A 33 6.94 -14.57 1.96
CA VAL A 33 6.09 -15.69 1.53
C VAL A 33 4.89 -15.82 2.47
N ALA A 34 5.11 -15.86 3.79
CA ALA A 34 4.04 -15.99 4.79
C ALA A 34 3.00 -14.85 4.69
N ILE A 35 3.46 -13.60 4.52
CA ILE A 35 2.60 -12.43 4.35
C ILE A 35 1.75 -12.53 3.07
N ARG A 36 2.34 -12.97 1.96
CA ARG A 36 1.61 -13.17 0.70
C ARG A 36 0.58 -14.29 0.80
N ASP A 37 0.95 -15.41 1.41
CA ASP A 37 0.05 -16.54 1.62
C ASP A 37 -1.14 -16.14 2.48
N TYR A 38 -0.91 -15.37 3.55
CA TYR A 38 -1.97 -14.80 4.36
C TYR A 38 -2.90 -13.92 3.52
N SER A 39 -2.35 -12.98 2.74
CA SER A 39 -3.12 -12.06 1.91
C SER A 39 -3.95 -12.80 0.86
N ASN A 40 -3.36 -13.80 0.20
CA ASN A 40 -4.07 -14.61 -0.80
C ASN A 40 -5.21 -15.42 -0.17
N LYS A 41 -4.97 -16.04 0.99
CA LYS A 41 -5.97 -16.83 1.72
C LYS A 41 -7.14 -15.99 2.22
N ASN A 42 -6.88 -14.72 2.56
CA ASN A 42 -7.87 -13.81 3.12
C ASN A 42 -8.37 -12.76 2.11
N ALA A 43 -8.07 -12.93 0.81
CA ALA A 43 -8.39 -11.95 -0.22
C ALA A 43 -9.89 -11.55 -0.23
N GLY A 44 -10.80 -12.51 -0.03
CA GLY A 44 -12.23 -12.24 0.07
C GLY A 44 -12.58 -11.28 1.19
N THR A 45 -12.06 -11.51 2.40
CA THR A 45 -12.28 -10.63 3.56
C THR A 45 -11.66 -9.25 3.34
N ILE A 46 -10.44 -9.20 2.82
CA ILE A 46 -9.72 -7.96 2.53
C ILE A 46 -10.49 -7.11 1.51
N ILE A 47 -10.93 -7.71 0.41
CA ILE A 47 -11.67 -7.00 -0.63
C ILE A 47 -13.06 -6.59 -0.16
N ASN A 48 -13.75 -7.39 0.66
CA ASN A 48 -15.02 -7.01 1.26
C ASN A 48 -14.89 -5.80 2.18
N GLU A 49 -13.87 -5.76 3.05
CA GLU A 49 -13.59 -4.59 3.89
C GLU A 49 -13.28 -3.37 3.03
N PHE A 50 -12.46 -3.54 1.99
CA PHE A 50 -12.09 -2.46 1.08
C PHE A 50 -13.29 -1.92 0.29
N THR A 51 -14.15 -2.78 -0.26
CA THR A 51 -15.35 -2.33 -0.98
C THR A 51 -16.34 -1.63 -0.06
N GLY A 52 -16.49 -2.09 1.19
CA GLY A 52 -17.25 -1.38 2.22
C GLY A 52 -16.68 0.01 2.52
N PHE A 53 -15.36 0.13 2.58
CA PHE A 53 -14.66 1.39 2.74
C PHE A 53 -14.86 2.34 1.55
N LEU A 54 -14.80 1.82 0.32
CA LEU A 54 -15.03 2.58 -0.91
C LEU A 54 -16.46 3.08 -1.04
N ALA A 55 -17.45 2.36 -0.48
CA ALA A 55 -18.86 2.73 -0.55
C ALA A 55 -19.21 3.97 0.30
N ILE A 56 -18.33 4.39 1.18
CA ILE A 56 -18.53 5.61 1.99
C ILE A 56 -18.12 6.83 1.14
N PRO A 57 -19.02 7.79 0.87
CA PRO A 57 -18.64 9.06 0.23
C PRO A 57 -17.57 9.79 1.04
N ASN A 58 -16.58 10.35 0.32
CA ASN A 58 -15.40 10.95 0.97
C ASN A 58 -14.85 12.16 0.20
N ILE A 59 -15.66 12.82 -0.61
CA ILE A 59 -15.20 14.04 -1.27
C ILE A 59 -14.88 15.13 -0.22
N ALA A 60 -13.84 15.92 -0.47
CA ALA A 60 -13.35 16.93 0.48
C ALA A 60 -14.44 17.88 1.01
N ALA A 61 -15.46 18.18 0.21
CA ALA A 61 -16.60 19.04 0.61
C ALA A 61 -17.66 18.30 1.45
N ASP A 62 -17.62 16.97 1.59
CA ASP A 62 -18.61 16.19 2.35
C ASP A 62 -18.10 15.89 3.77
N THR A 63 -18.26 16.85 4.66
CA THR A 63 -17.84 16.70 6.06
C THR A 63 -18.45 15.46 6.73
N ALA A 64 -19.72 15.15 6.46
CA ALA A 64 -20.39 13.99 7.07
C ALA A 64 -19.81 12.67 6.52
N GLY A 65 -19.51 12.62 5.24
CA GLY A 65 -18.84 11.47 4.60
C GLY A 65 -17.42 11.29 5.14
N LEU A 66 -16.67 12.37 5.29
CA LEU A 66 -15.32 12.34 5.87
C LEU A 66 -15.32 11.85 7.32
N GLN A 67 -16.26 12.27 8.14
CA GLN A 67 -16.40 11.78 9.51
C GLN A 67 -16.71 10.27 9.55
N LYS A 68 -17.61 9.79 8.69
CA LYS A 68 -17.89 8.34 8.55
C LYS A 68 -16.67 7.56 8.08
N THR A 69 -15.93 8.13 7.14
CA THR A 69 -14.69 7.54 6.61
C THR A 69 -13.64 7.43 7.71
N ALA A 70 -13.40 8.49 8.49
CA ALA A 70 -12.48 8.48 9.62
C ALA A 70 -12.91 7.45 10.69
N ALA A 71 -14.20 7.38 11.02
CA ALA A 71 -14.72 6.39 11.96
C ALA A 71 -14.51 4.95 11.45
N PHE A 72 -14.69 4.70 10.16
CA PHE A 72 -14.44 3.39 9.56
C PHE A 72 -12.95 3.00 9.65
N ILE A 73 -12.04 3.94 9.39
CA ILE A 73 -10.59 3.71 9.55
C ILE A 73 -10.25 3.38 11.01
N MET A 74 -10.80 4.13 11.97
CA MET A 74 -10.60 3.84 13.40
C MET A 74 -11.07 2.43 13.77
N ASP A 75 -12.21 1.99 13.22
CA ASP A 75 -12.72 0.62 13.40
C ASP A 75 -11.76 -0.43 12.79
N MET A 76 -11.29 -0.20 11.54
CA MET A 76 -10.27 -1.05 10.91
C MET A 76 -9.01 -1.18 11.77
N MET A 77 -8.53 -0.08 12.35
CA MET A 77 -7.35 -0.05 13.22
C MET A 77 -7.58 -0.79 14.54
N ASN A 78 -8.73 -0.55 15.18
CA ASN A 78 -9.10 -1.21 16.44
C ASN A 78 -9.23 -2.73 16.27
N LYS A 79 -9.84 -3.19 15.19
CA LYS A 79 -9.95 -4.63 14.85
C LYS A 79 -8.59 -5.31 14.69
N ARG A 80 -7.57 -4.55 14.28
CA ARG A 80 -6.18 -5.00 14.15
C ARG A 80 -5.35 -4.87 15.43
N GLY A 81 -5.97 -4.43 16.53
CA GLY A 81 -5.30 -4.29 17.82
C GLY A 81 -4.30 -3.13 17.89
N ILE A 82 -4.34 -2.21 16.91
CA ILE A 82 -3.56 -0.97 16.92
C ILE A 82 -3.94 -0.14 18.14
N LYS A 83 -2.96 0.50 18.78
CA LYS A 83 -3.17 1.23 20.05
C LYS A 83 -3.29 2.73 19.82
N LYS A 84 -3.81 3.43 20.81
CA LYS A 84 -4.01 4.89 20.81
C LYS A 84 -4.71 5.42 19.57
N VAL A 85 -5.65 4.63 19.04
CA VAL A 85 -6.45 5.05 17.87
C VAL A 85 -7.29 6.26 18.26
N GLN A 86 -7.06 7.39 17.56
CA GLN A 86 -7.69 8.67 17.85
C GLN A 86 -7.72 9.60 16.65
N LEU A 87 -8.55 10.64 16.73
CA LEU A 87 -8.60 11.73 15.78
C LEU A 87 -7.64 12.84 16.20
N LEU A 88 -6.80 13.29 15.30
CA LEU A 88 -5.95 14.46 15.48
C LEU A 88 -6.61 15.66 14.79
N ASN A 89 -7.23 16.51 15.61
CA ASN A 89 -7.93 17.69 15.11
C ASN A 89 -6.97 18.87 14.94
N ALA A 90 -7.17 19.66 13.89
CA ALA A 90 -6.55 20.96 13.73
C ALA A 90 -6.93 21.93 14.87
N VAL A 91 -6.35 23.12 14.87
CA VAL A 91 -6.78 24.22 15.74
C VAL A 91 -8.06 24.83 15.20
N THR A 92 -8.11 25.00 13.88
CA THR A 92 -9.28 25.53 13.16
C THR A 92 -10.46 24.55 13.27
N PRO A 93 -11.64 24.99 13.74
CA PRO A 93 -12.83 24.15 13.85
C PRO A 93 -13.37 23.72 12.48
N GLY A 94 -13.95 22.52 12.41
CA GLY A 94 -14.63 22.02 11.22
C GLY A 94 -13.70 21.40 10.16
N VAL A 95 -12.40 21.44 10.38
CA VAL A 95 -11.40 20.79 9.53
C VAL A 95 -11.49 19.27 9.69
N PRO A 96 -11.41 18.49 8.59
CA PRO A 96 -11.31 17.04 8.67
C PRO A 96 -10.10 16.63 9.50
N PRO A 97 -10.24 15.74 10.52
CA PRO A 97 -9.13 15.33 11.35
C PRO A 97 -8.21 14.34 10.62
N ALA A 98 -6.96 14.25 11.04
CA ALA A 98 -6.18 13.07 10.70
C ALA A 98 -6.55 11.90 11.64
N VAL A 99 -6.55 10.67 11.12
CA VAL A 99 -6.71 9.46 11.94
C VAL A 99 -5.34 8.93 12.31
N TYR A 100 -5.12 8.72 13.61
CA TYR A 100 -3.85 8.26 14.16
C TYR A 100 -3.99 6.94 14.91
N GLY A 101 -2.93 6.15 14.92
CA GLY A 101 -2.73 5.01 15.79
C GLY A 101 -1.29 4.57 15.84
N GLU A 102 -0.92 3.73 16.81
CA GLU A 102 0.45 3.30 16.96
C GLU A 102 0.60 1.84 17.39
N VAL A 103 1.74 1.27 17.03
CA VAL A 103 2.24 -0.03 17.48
C VAL A 103 3.64 0.17 18.00
N MET A 104 3.80 0.09 19.32
CA MET A 104 5.10 0.20 19.96
C MET A 104 5.68 -1.18 20.19
N VAL A 105 6.88 -1.41 19.70
CA VAL A 105 7.59 -2.69 19.75
C VAL A 105 8.66 -2.63 20.84
N PRO A 106 8.62 -3.51 21.87
CA PRO A 106 9.64 -3.51 22.91
C PRO A 106 11.05 -3.66 22.34
N GLY A 107 11.94 -2.73 22.71
CA GLY A 107 13.33 -2.72 22.26
C GLY A 107 13.57 -2.16 20.85
N ALA A 108 12.54 -1.79 20.12
CA ALA A 108 12.70 -1.11 18.84
C ALA A 108 13.39 0.26 19.01
N LYS A 109 14.34 0.53 18.12
CA LYS A 109 15.13 1.78 18.14
C LYS A 109 14.64 2.80 17.11
N GLN A 110 13.86 2.36 16.14
CA GLN A 110 13.36 3.20 15.07
C GLN A 110 11.84 3.27 15.12
N THR A 111 11.32 4.42 14.70
CA THR A 111 9.88 4.68 14.57
C THR A 111 9.58 5.16 13.17
N LEU A 112 8.68 4.48 12.48
CA LEU A 112 8.20 4.84 11.14
C LEU A 112 6.78 5.35 11.23
N ILE A 113 6.45 6.39 10.47
CA ILE A 113 5.08 6.81 10.20
C ILE A 113 4.70 6.38 8.80
N PHE A 114 3.59 5.67 8.65
CA PHE A 114 2.95 5.43 7.36
C PHE A 114 1.85 6.45 7.15
N TYR A 115 1.95 7.16 6.04
CA TYR A 115 1.00 8.18 5.60
C TYR A 115 0.21 7.68 4.40
N ALA A 116 -1.07 8.00 4.40
CA ALA A 116 -1.99 7.97 3.28
C ALA A 116 -3.08 9.01 3.52
N HIS A 117 -3.92 9.32 2.54
CA HIS A 117 -5.07 10.17 2.79
C HIS A 117 -6.40 9.44 2.54
N TYR A 118 -7.48 9.95 3.12
CA TYR A 118 -8.77 9.29 3.02
C TYR A 118 -9.89 10.12 2.39
N ASP A 119 -9.66 11.40 2.14
CA ASP A 119 -10.53 12.23 1.33
C ASP A 119 -10.35 11.90 -0.16
N GLY A 120 -11.16 12.49 -1.01
CA GLY A 120 -11.14 12.23 -2.44
C GLY A 120 -11.59 13.42 -3.24
N GLN A 121 -11.13 13.46 -4.48
CA GLN A 121 -11.50 14.47 -5.47
C GLN A 121 -13.02 14.59 -5.64
N PRO A 122 -13.52 15.78 -5.95
CA PRO A 122 -14.90 15.97 -6.35
C PRO A 122 -15.31 15.01 -7.47
N VAL A 123 -16.59 14.64 -7.49
CA VAL A 123 -17.13 13.72 -8.49
C VAL A 123 -18.13 14.45 -9.39
N ASN A 124 -17.99 14.23 -10.70
CA ASN A 124 -19.00 14.58 -11.68
C ASN A 124 -19.52 13.27 -12.31
N PRO A 125 -20.71 12.80 -11.96
CA PRO A 125 -21.23 11.53 -12.47
C PRO A 125 -21.29 11.45 -13.99
N ALA A 126 -21.44 12.58 -14.69
CA ALA A 126 -21.47 12.62 -16.15
C ALA A 126 -20.12 12.29 -16.82
N GLN A 127 -19.01 12.35 -16.06
CA GLN A 127 -17.66 12.00 -16.53
C GLN A 127 -17.29 10.54 -16.27
N TRP A 128 -18.18 9.79 -15.60
CA TRP A 128 -17.96 8.37 -15.32
C TRP A 128 -18.49 7.53 -16.46
N ALA A 129 -17.83 6.40 -16.73
CA ALA A 129 -18.33 5.44 -17.71
C ALA A 129 -19.77 5.00 -17.32
N LYS A 130 -20.61 4.76 -18.32
CA LYS A 130 -22.07 4.54 -18.15
C LYS A 130 -22.44 3.51 -17.07
N GLU A 131 -21.58 2.53 -16.83
CA GLU A 131 -21.83 1.47 -15.85
C GLU A 131 -21.27 1.77 -14.47
N LEU A 132 -20.56 2.88 -14.29
CA LEU A 132 -19.84 3.21 -13.06
C LEU A 132 -20.58 4.29 -12.27
N THR A 133 -20.53 4.13 -10.95
CA THR A 133 -21.04 5.11 -9.99
C THR A 133 -19.97 5.34 -8.94
N PRO A 134 -19.64 6.59 -8.58
CA PRO A 134 -18.47 6.92 -7.74
C PRO A 134 -18.33 6.09 -6.46
N PHE A 135 -19.41 5.88 -5.73
CA PHE A 135 -19.38 5.19 -4.43
C PHE A 135 -20.11 3.84 -4.44
N ILE A 136 -20.23 3.23 -5.60
CA ILE A 136 -20.70 1.85 -5.76
C ILE A 136 -19.56 1.06 -6.41
N PRO A 137 -18.70 0.41 -5.62
CA PRO A 137 -17.56 -0.33 -6.16
C PRO A 137 -18.00 -1.42 -7.13
N LYS A 138 -17.34 -1.47 -8.28
CA LYS A 138 -17.57 -2.51 -9.27
C LYS A 138 -16.28 -3.22 -9.64
N LEU A 139 -16.38 -4.52 -9.85
CA LEU A 139 -15.27 -5.37 -10.26
C LEU A 139 -15.32 -5.62 -11.76
N PHE A 140 -14.18 -5.50 -12.41
CA PHE A 140 -14.00 -5.74 -13.83
C PHE A 140 -12.93 -6.80 -14.09
N SER A 141 -13.10 -7.60 -15.13
CA SER A 141 -12.20 -8.69 -15.51
C SER A 141 -10.79 -8.24 -15.93
N GLN A 142 -10.63 -6.96 -16.25
CA GLN A 142 -9.38 -6.25 -16.54
C GLN A 142 -9.65 -4.74 -16.62
N ALA A 143 -8.65 -3.94 -17.00
CA ALA A 143 -8.81 -2.52 -17.20
C ALA A 143 -9.82 -2.21 -18.32
N LEU A 144 -10.61 -1.13 -18.16
CA LEU A 144 -11.65 -0.72 -19.12
C LEU A 144 -11.09 -0.44 -20.52
N ASP A 145 -9.93 0.21 -20.59
CA ASP A 145 -9.20 0.50 -21.84
C ASP A 145 -8.69 -0.75 -22.53
N LYS A 146 -8.67 -1.89 -21.83
CA LYS A 146 -8.32 -3.22 -22.36
C LYS A 146 -9.55 -4.10 -22.62
N GLY A 147 -10.75 -3.51 -22.62
CA GLY A 147 -11.99 -4.24 -22.86
C GLY A 147 -12.49 -5.03 -21.64
N GLY A 148 -12.17 -4.56 -20.43
CA GLY A 148 -12.67 -5.16 -19.20
C GLY A 148 -14.19 -5.16 -19.12
N MET A 149 -14.76 -6.29 -18.70
CA MET A 149 -16.20 -6.45 -18.50
C MET A 149 -16.52 -6.44 -17.01
N ASN A 150 -17.68 -5.87 -16.65
CA ASN A 150 -18.18 -5.92 -15.29
C ASN A 150 -18.47 -7.38 -14.89
N ILE A 151 -17.94 -7.80 -13.77
CA ILE A 151 -18.10 -9.16 -13.20
C ILE A 151 -18.53 -9.06 -11.74
N SER A 152 -19.17 -10.10 -11.24
CA SER A 152 -19.52 -10.18 -9.82
C SER A 152 -18.27 -10.41 -8.95
N PHE A 153 -18.29 -9.88 -7.74
CA PHE A 153 -17.30 -10.25 -6.73
C PHE A 153 -17.43 -11.75 -6.43
N PRO A 154 -16.33 -12.53 -6.45
CA PRO A 154 -16.40 -13.97 -6.33
C PRO A 154 -16.79 -14.40 -4.91
N ALA A 155 -17.78 -15.31 -4.82
CA ALA A 155 -18.23 -15.86 -3.54
C ALA A 155 -17.16 -16.71 -2.82
N ASP A 156 -16.24 -17.32 -3.58
CA ASP A 156 -15.13 -18.12 -3.06
C ASP A 156 -13.92 -17.27 -2.61
N GLY A 157 -14.00 -15.94 -2.77
CA GLY A 157 -12.95 -15.01 -2.36
C GLY A 157 -11.66 -15.10 -3.18
N LYS A 158 -11.66 -15.75 -4.34
CA LYS A 158 -10.49 -15.85 -5.21
C LYS A 158 -10.49 -14.76 -6.26
N TYR A 159 -9.40 -14.01 -6.31
CA TYR A 159 -9.24 -12.87 -7.19
C TYR A 159 -8.09 -13.09 -8.18
N ASN A 160 -8.30 -12.64 -9.41
CA ASN A 160 -7.23 -12.56 -10.40
C ASN A 160 -6.52 -11.19 -10.28
N ASN A 161 -5.21 -11.18 -10.40
CA ASN A 161 -4.40 -9.97 -10.30
C ASN A 161 -4.67 -8.95 -11.42
N ASP A 162 -5.23 -9.38 -12.55
CA ASP A 162 -5.61 -8.51 -13.67
C ASP A 162 -6.95 -7.81 -13.46
N TRP A 163 -7.76 -8.27 -12.52
CA TRP A 163 -9.04 -7.64 -12.22
C TRP A 163 -8.86 -6.25 -11.64
N ARG A 164 -9.84 -5.39 -11.87
CA ARG A 164 -9.82 -3.99 -11.43
C ARG A 164 -11.10 -3.64 -10.68
N ILE A 165 -10.95 -2.94 -9.56
CA ILE A 165 -12.06 -2.35 -8.81
C ILE A 165 -12.15 -0.88 -9.19
N TYR A 166 -13.35 -0.47 -9.62
CA TYR A 166 -13.65 0.91 -9.98
C TYR A 166 -14.57 1.53 -8.94
N ALA A 167 -14.11 2.60 -8.31
CA ALA A 167 -14.84 3.49 -7.43
C ALA A 167 -14.05 4.78 -7.24
N ARG A 168 -14.64 5.85 -6.68
CA ARG A 168 -13.86 7.00 -6.20
C ARG A 168 -12.91 6.52 -5.10
N SER A 169 -11.70 7.04 -5.10
CA SER A 169 -10.62 6.71 -4.15
C SER A 169 -10.17 5.22 -4.14
N ALA A 170 -10.55 4.44 -5.18
CA ALA A 170 -10.11 3.05 -5.29
C ALA A 170 -8.61 2.89 -5.56
N SER A 171 -7.94 3.97 -5.95
CA SER A 171 -6.48 4.05 -6.10
C SER A 171 -5.93 5.15 -5.21
N ASP A 172 -6.50 6.33 -5.29
CA ASP A 172 -6.09 7.58 -4.68
C ASP A 172 -7.16 8.03 -3.66
N ASP A 173 -6.93 7.86 -2.31
CA ASP A 173 -5.87 7.04 -1.73
C ASP A 173 -6.41 6.09 -0.64
N LYS A 174 -7.73 5.77 -0.66
CA LYS A 174 -8.28 4.72 0.21
C LYS A 174 -7.56 3.37 0.01
N ALA A 175 -6.98 3.14 -1.17
CA ALA A 175 -6.16 1.95 -1.42
C ALA A 175 -4.88 1.97 -0.58
N GLY A 176 -4.23 3.11 -0.42
CA GLY A 176 -3.06 3.29 0.43
C GLY A 176 -3.38 2.97 1.88
N VAL A 177 -4.47 3.55 2.41
CA VAL A 177 -4.95 3.25 3.78
C VAL A 177 -5.20 1.74 3.95
N ALA A 178 -5.97 1.13 3.03
CA ALA A 178 -6.29 -0.30 3.10
C ALA A 178 -5.03 -1.18 2.97
N ALA A 179 -4.10 -0.84 2.07
CA ALA A 179 -2.88 -1.59 1.86
C ALA A 179 -1.97 -1.57 3.10
N ILE A 180 -1.79 -0.41 3.73
CA ILE A 180 -0.99 -0.25 4.96
C ILE A 180 -1.57 -1.11 6.08
N LEU A 181 -2.88 -1.00 6.35
CA LEU A 181 -3.53 -1.73 7.43
C LEU A 181 -3.56 -3.24 7.19
N ASN A 182 -3.77 -3.68 5.93
CA ASN A 182 -3.73 -5.09 5.60
C ASN A 182 -2.31 -5.67 5.58
N ALA A 183 -1.29 -4.89 5.24
CA ALA A 183 0.10 -5.30 5.36
C ALA A 183 0.49 -5.56 6.83
N TYR A 184 0.07 -4.67 7.74
CA TYR A 184 0.26 -4.86 9.17
C TYR A 184 -0.49 -6.11 9.69
N ASP A 185 -1.73 -6.29 9.26
CA ASP A 185 -2.53 -7.46 9.64
C ASP A 185 -1.90 -8.76 9.14
N ALA A 186 -1.49 -8.80 7.87
CA ALA A 186 -0.83 -9.94 7.28
C ALA A 186 0.48 -10.30 8.00
N LEU A 187 1.27 -9.30 8.39
CA LEU A 187 2.50 -9.49 9.15
C LEU A 187 2.21 -10.13 10.52
N THR A 188 1.30 -9.53 11.30
CA THR A 188 1.01 -9.98 12.66
C THR A 188 0.28 -11.32 12.70
N LYS A 189 -0.67 -11.54 11.80
CA LYS A 189 -1.41 -12.82 11.68
C LYS A 189 -0.56 -13.97 11.13
N SER A 190 0.56 -13.64 10.47
CA SER A 190 1.59 -14.62 10.10
C SER A 190 2.55 -14.93 11.26
N GLY A 191 2.30 -14.44 12.47
CA GLY A 191 3.16 -14.66 13.65
C GLY A 191 4.44 -13.84 13.65
N LEU A 192 4.54 -12.82 12.82
CA LEU A 192 5.71 -11.96 12.73
C LEU A 192 5.51 -10.70 13.58
N THR A 193 6.61 -10.20 14.13
CA THR A 193 6.64 -8.94 14.89
C THR A 193 7.35 -7.88 14.04
N PRO A 194 6.84 -6.63 13.97
CA PRO A 194 7.57 -5.55 13.34
C PRO A 194 8.94 -5.32 13.99
N GLY A 195 9.95 -4.99 13.19
CA GLY A 195 11.29 -4.66 13.68
C GLY A 195 11.44 -3.22 14.18
N CYS A 196 10.41 -2.39 14.05
CA CYS A 196 10.38 -0.98 14.43
C CYS A 196 9.02 -0.61 15.02
N ASN A 197 8.96 0.52 15.72
CA ASN A 197 7.69 1.13 16.06
C ASN A 197 6.99 1.61 14.80
N ILE A 198 5.68 1.44 14.75
CA ILE A 198 4.85 1.87 13.62
C ILE A 198 3.83 2.89 14.13
N LYS A 199 3.72 4.01 13.44
CA LYS A 199 2.63 4.97 13.60
C LYS A 199 1.90 5.06 12.26
N PHE A 200 0.60 5.24 12.35
CA PHE A 200 -0.29 5.43 11.21
C PHE A 200 -0.82 6.85 11.27
N PHE A 201 -0.75 7.54 10.15
CA PHE A 201 -1.27 8.89 10.01
C PHE A 201 -2.04 8.98 8.70
N PHE A 202 -3.36 9.10 8.79
CA PHE A 202 -4.23 9.18 7.62
C PHE A 202 -4.89 10.55 7.58
N GLU A 203 -4.56 11.34 6.55
CA GLU A 203 -5.04 12.71 6.37
C GLU A 203 -6.43 12.75 5.75
N GLY A 204 -7.22 13.76 6.07
CA GLY A 204 -8.58 13.94 5.57
C GLY A 204 -8.79 15.16 4.69
N GLU A 205 -7.73 15.86 4.27
CA GLU A 205 -7.81 17.14 3.55
C GLU A 205 -6.77 17.26 2.41
N GLU A 206 -6.16 16.15 1.98
CA GLU A 206 -5.08 16.16 0.97
C GLU A 206 -5.57 16.73 -0.36
N GLU A 207 -6.70 16.26 -0.85
CA GLU A 207 -7.28 16.62 -2.13
C GLU A 207 -7.80 18.07 -2.20
N ALA A 208 -7.90 18.72 -1.05
CA ALA A 208 -8.11 20.17 -0.94
C ALA A 208 -6.81 20.95 -0.83
N GLY A 209 -5.64 20.31 -0.93
CA GLY A 209 -4.30 20.90 -0.83
C GLY A 209 -3.77 21.02 0.58
N SER A 210 -4.26 20.24 1.54
CA SER A 210 -3.79 20.16 2.93
C SER A 210 -3.66 21.51 3.67
N PRO A 211 -4.59 22.45 3.55
CA PRO A 211 -4.41 23.81 4.08
C PRO A 211 -4.19 23.85 5.60
N HIS A 212 -4.69 22.86 6.34
CA HIS A 212 -4.58 22.82 7.80
C HIS A 212 -3.66 21.70 8.32
N LEU A 213 -2.98 20.96 7.45
CA LEU A 213 -2.05 19.90 7.86
C LEU A 213 -0.97 20.45 8.80
N GLY A 214 -0.44 21.63 8.52
CA GLY A 214 0.56 22.30 9.37
C GLY A 214 0.08 22.50 10.82
N GLU A 215 -1.20 22.87 11.03
CA GLU A 215 -1.79 22.99 12.37
C GLU A 215 -1.84 21.65 13.10
N ILE A 216 -2.25 20.57 12.39
CA ILE A 216 -2.31 19.22 12.97
C ILE A 216 -0.91 18.76 13.37
N LEU A 217 0.08 18.91 12.48
CA LEU A 217 1.46 18.51 12.72
C LEU A 217 2.07 19.25 13.90
N GLN A 218 1.88 20.57 13.99
CA GLN A 218 2.40 21.39 15.08
C GLN A 218 1.73 21.04 16.42
N LYS A 219 0.39 20.99 16.46
CA LYS A 219 -0.40 20.70 17.66
C LYS A 219 -0.08 19.32 18.24
N HIS A 220 0.16 18.32 17.39
CA HIS A 220 0.39 16.95 17.78
C HIS A 220 1.85 16.50 17.61
N SER A 221 2.80 17.44 17.51
CA SER A 221 4.21 17.19 17.21
C SER A 221 4.87 16.16 18.13
N ALA A 222 4.56 16.19 19.44
CA ALA A 222 5.11 15.21 20.39
C ALA A 222 4.65 13.78 20.09
N LEU A 223 3.42 13.60 19.61
CA LEU A 223 2.85 12.30 19.23
C LEU A 223 3.45 11.79 17.90
N LEU A 224 3.81 12.72 17.01
CA LEU A 224 4.29 12.45 15.64
C LEU A 224 5.81 12.33 15.53
N GLN A 225 6.55 12.32 16.66
CA GLN A 225 8.00 12.07 16.64
C GLN A 225 8.31 10.72 15.99
N SER A 226 9.20 10.72 14.98
CA SER A 226 9.58 9.53 14.20
C SER A 226 10.92 9.75 13.53
N ASP A 227 11.53 8.66 13.08
CA ASP A 227 12.77 8.70 12.31
C ASP A 227 12.51 8.92 10.82
N GLN A 228 11.39 8.39 10.30
CA GLN A 228 11.03 8.46 8.88
C GLN A 228 9.52 8.48 8.68
N TRP A 229 9.10 9.12 7.61
CA TRP A 229 7.75 9.05 7.04
C TRP A 229 7.78 8.26 5.73
N ILE A 230 6.84 7.35 5.57
CA ILE A 230 6.62 6.60 4.34
C ILE A 230 5.30 7.09 3.77
N MET A 231 5.39 7.92 2.74
CA MET A 231 4.25 8.46 2.01
C MET A 231 3.77 7.39 1.03
N CYS A 232 2.56 6.86 1.26
CA CYS A 232 1.97 5.82 0.41
C CYS A 232 1.02 6.40 -0.63
N ASP A 233 1.27 7.63 -1.01
CA ASP A 233 0.55 8.39 -2.01
C ASP A 233 1.54 8.86 -3.08
N GLY A 234 1.62 8.16 -4.17
CA GLY A 234 2.58 8.45 -5.21
C GLY A 234 2.19 7.89 -6.58
N PRO A 235 2.71 8.48 -7.65
CA PRO A 235 2.38 8.05 -9.00
C PRO A 235 2.88 6.62 -9.28
N VAL A 236 2.12 5.89 -10.07
CA VAL A 236 2.57 4.61 -10.63
C VAL A 236 3.62 4.89 -11.69
N HIS A 237 4.77 4.21 -11.63
CA HIS A 237 5.79 4.32 -12.66
C HIS A 237 5.25 3.85 -14.02
N GLN A 238 5.63 4.54 -15.11
CA GLN A 238 5.14 4.24 -16.46
C GLN A 238 5.33 2.77 -16.89
N SER A 239 6.36 2.10 -16.37
CA SER A 239 6.58 0.66 -16.63
C SER A 239 5.64 -0.28 -15.85
N GLY A 240 4.74 0.24 -15.02
CA GLY A 240 3.91 -0.53 -14.10
C GLY A 240 4.66 -1.13 -12.91
N LYS A 241 5.96 -0.86 -12.77
CA LYS A 241 6.76 -1.31 -11.63
C LYS A 241 6.54 -0.39 -10.44
N LYS A 242 6.59 -0.97 -9.25
CA LYS A 242 6.60 -0.19 -8.00
C LYS A 242 7.88 0.62 -7.93
N GLN A 243 7.77 1.85 -7.45
CA GLN A 243 8.91 2.74 -7.24
C GLN A 243 8.92 3.26 -5.80
N ILE A 244 10.11 3.55 -5.32
CA ILE A 244 10.30 4.27 -4.05
C ILE A 244 11.18 5.48 -4.40
N ALA A 245 10.70 6.67 -4.04
CA ALA A 245 11.47 7.89 -4.16
C ALA A 245 11.97 8.29 -2.76
N PHE A 246 13.26 8.56 -2.65
CA PHE A 246 13.85 9.07 -1.43
C PHE A 246 14.07 10.56 -1.57
N GLY A 247 13.74 11.32 -0.53
CA GLY A 247 13.96 12.75 -0.51
C GLY A 247 13.75 13.34 0.86
N VAL A 248 14.29 14.54 1.04
CA VAL A 248 13.94 15.42 2.15
C VAL A 248 13.02 16.48 1.57
N ARG A 249 11.81 16.55 2.07
CA ARG A 249 10.91 17.68 1.81
C ARG A 249 10.85 18.52 3.07
N GLY A 250 11.33 19.70 2.97
CA GLY A 250 11.25 20.74 3.98
C GLY A 250 10.56 21.95 3.43
#